data_8dad658e71601ba802268ac1d13dd4d3
#
_entry.id   8dad658e71601ba802268ac1d13dd4d3
#
_cell.length_a   1.000
_cell.length_b   1.000
_cell.length_c   1.000
_cell.angle_alpha   90.00
_cell.angle_beta   90.00
_cell.angle_gamma   90.00
#
_symmetry.space_group_name_H-M   'P 1'
#
loop_
_entity.id
_entity.type
_entity.pdbx_description
1 polymer ?
#
loop_
_entity_poly.entity_id
_entity_poly.type
_entity_poly.pdbx_seq_one_letter_code
_entity_poly.pdbx_strand_id
1 'polypeptide(L)'
;MLLFFFSYHLPFFRSSRPPYPPCSTNETTPTKQRDYGRRDDRRQARLKYLIDEWGVDRFRSTVEQYLGHAFEPFRALPAWKEELFLGWTDQGDGRWSYGIHVPGGRIKGEGKKTLRSIIEREGIPVVITAQQNLVLSDIDPSKKSAIQAELAAAGLAHVDDVDFLDANSLACPALPLCGLAVTEAERALPSLHRRVRSLMTSMGFAETEGFALRVTGCPNGCARPYAAEIGLVGDGPNSYQLWVGGSAAGTRLNELYLDRVKVQKLESTLEPLLAHWRSARRPGETLGDCCARAGTAALREFAKGFVSENAGGESESLPKVSLPVSVFEAVSAAAEAQGKSPSHVAAAALIEKFGGGEDNNK
;
A
#
# COMPACT_ATOMS: atom_id res chain seq x y z
N MET A 1 21.47 3.81 -5.12
CA MET A 1 20.22 3.01 -5.20
C MET A 1 20.56 1.57 -4.87
N LEU A 2 20.53 1.21 -3.59
CA LEU A 2 20.82 -0.15 -3.13
C LEU A 2 19.55 -0.98 -3.29
N LEU A 3 19.52 -1.81 -4.31
CA LEU A 3 18.59 -2.92 -4.44
C LEU A 3 18.95 -3.96 -3.37
N PHE A 4 18.21 -3.99 -2.26
CA PHE A 4 18.17 -5.15 -1.41
C PHE A 4 17.50 -6.28 -2.20
N PHE A 5 18.31 -7.15 -2.80
CA PHE A 5 17.86 -8.45 -3.26
C PHE A 5 17.51 -9.29 -2.01
N PHE A 6 16.31 -9.21 -1.53
CA PHE A 6 15.74 -10.32 -0.82
C PHE A 6 15.51 -11.41 -1.87
N SER A 7 16.37 -12.40 -1.85
CA SER A 7 16.14 -13.64 -2.58
C SER A 7 14.96 -14.34 -1.92
N TYR A 8 13.75 -13.96 -2.35
CA TYR A 8 12.57 -14.76 -2.06
C TYR A 8 12.68 -16.04 -2.90
N HIS A 9 13.09 -17.12 -2.27
CA HIS A 9 12.75 -18.44 -2.76
C HIS A 9 11.23 -18.58 -2.63
N LEU A 10 10.50 -18.06 -3.61
CA LEU A 10 9.16 -18.50 -3.85
C LEU A 10 9.27 -19.93 -4.35
N PRO A 11 8.59 -20.91 -3.74
CA PRO A 11 8.58 -22.29 -4.23
C PRO A 11 7.86 -22.44 -5.59
N PHE A 12 7.44 -21.34 -6.20
CA PHE A 12 6.66 -21.25 -7.43
C PHE A 12 7.40 -21.63 -8.72
N PHE A 13 8.71 -21.82 -8.67
CA PHE A 13 9.46 -22.31 -9.82
C PHE A 13 10.32 -23.50 -9.41
N ARG A 14 9.73 -24.69 -9.28
CA ARG A 14 10.47 -25.91 -9.58
C ARG A 14 10.69 -26.00 -11.10
N SER A 15 11.49 -25.09 -11.64
CA SER A 15 12.16 -25.39 -12.87
C SER A 15 13.14 -26.54 -12.55
N SER A 16 13.30 -27.47 -13.49
CA SER A 16 14.29 -28.55 -13.45
C SER A 16 15.75 -28.06 -13.45
N ARG A 17 15.99 -26.82 -13.05
CA ARG A 17 17.32 -26.28 -12.79
C ARG A 17 17.73 -26.65 -11.37
N PRO A 18 18.99 -27.11 -11.16
CA PRO A 18 19.50 -27.39 -9.83
C PRO A 18 19.30 -26.13 -8.96
N PRO A 19 18.99 -26.29 -7.66
CA PRO A 19 18.87 -25.17 -6.75
C PRO A 19 20.16 -24.34 -6.92
N TYR A 20 20.00 -23.02 -7.16
CA TYR A 20 21.13 -22.12 -7.11
C TYR A 20 21.85 -22.37 -5.79
N PRO A 21 23.17 -22.54 -5.79
CA PRO A 21 23.90 -22.66 -4.53
C PRO A 21 23.52 -21.47 -3.65
N PRO A 22 23.39 -21.66 -2.32
CA PRO A 22 23.03 -20.58 -1.43
C PRO A 22 23.92 -19.38 -1.77
N CYS A 23 23.29 -18.23 -2.01
CA CYS A 23 23.98 -17.07 -2.53
C CYS A 23 25.01 -16.64 -1.48
N SER A 24 26.26 -17.06 -1.65
CA SER A 24 27.39 -16.76 -0.77
C SER A 24 27.60 -15.25 -0.54
N THR A 25 27.01 -14.42 -1.41
CA THR A 25 26.95 -12.96 -1.26
C THR A 25 26.13 -12.50 -0.05
N ASN A 26 25.15 -13.29 0.39
CA ASN A 26 24.33 -12.94 1.56
C ASN A 26 25.14 -12.98 2.87
N GLU A 27 26.19 -13.78 2.95
CA GLU A 27 27.08 -13.85 4.11
C GLU A 27 28.25 -12.88 4.02
N THR A 28 28.75 -12.64 2.81
CA THR A 28 29.93 -11.78 2.61
C THR A 28 29.63 -10.30 2.77
N THR A 29 28.45 -9.81 2.36
CA THR A 29 28.08 -8.40 2.50
C THR A 29 27.95 -7.96 3.98
N PRO A 30 27.22 -8.69 4.87
CA PRO A 30 27.23 -8.41 6.31
C PRO A 30 28.63 -8.52 6.94
N THR A 31 29.46 -9.47 6.49
CA THR A 31 30.84 -9.61 6.96
C THR A 31 31.68 -8.36 6.66
N LYS A 32 31.53 -7.77 5.47
CA LYS A 32 32.19 -6.50 5.14
C LYS A 32 31.75 -5.34 6.03
N GLN A 33 30.45 -5.21 6.27
CA GLN A 33 29.95 -4.20 7.19
C GLN A 33 30.44 -4.44 8.62
N ARG A 34 30.62 -5.70 9.03
CA ARG A 34 31.23 -6.05 10.31
C ARG A 34 32.69 -5.61 10.37
N ASP A 35 33.46 -5.89 9.34
CA ASP A 35 34.93 -5.75 9.34
C ASP A 35 35.38 -4.30 9.05
N TYR A 36 34.65 -3.58 8.21
CA TYR A 36 35.04 -2.25 7.72
C TYR A 36 34.00 -1.16 8.02
N GLY A 37 32.82 -1.52 8.52
CA GLY A 37 31.78 -0.55 8.83
C GLY A 37 32.18 0.36 9.99
N ARG A 38 31.79 1.61 9.89
CA ARG A 38 32.07 2.63 10.89
C ARG A 38 31.47 2.29 12.25
N ARG A 39 32.21 2.43 13.36
CA ARG A 39 31.77 2.14 14.73
C ARG A 39 31.83 3.35 15.66
N ASP A 40 32.55 4.38 15.28
CA ASP A 40 32.76 5.62 16.02
C ASP A 40 31.53 6.54 16.00
N ASP A 41 30.74 6.55 14.91
CA ASP A 41 29.51 7.31 14.81
C ASP A 41 28.33 6.42 14.39
N ARG A 42 27.38 6.18 15.31
CA ARG A 42 26.19 5.37 15.06
C ARG A 42 25.29 5.91 13.95
N ARG A 43 25.32 7.22 13.67
CA ARG A 43 24.54 7.83 12.59
C ARG A 43 25.07 7.43 11.22
N GLN A 44 26.34 7.07 11.12
CA GLN A 44 27.02 6.65 9.90
C GLN A 44 27.44 5.17 9.88
N ALA A 45 26.87 4.35 10.77
CA ALA A 45 27.23 2.94 10.91
C ALA A 45 26.52 1.99 9.92
N ARG A 46 25.73 2.49 8.96
CA ARG A 46 25.02 1.65 7.99
C ARG A 46 25.89 1.39 6.75
N LEU A 47 25.67 0.24 6.10
CA LEU A 47 26.40 -0.19 4.92
C LEU A 47 26.47 0.86 3.80
N LYS A 48 25.40 1.63 3.61
CA LYS A 48 25.36 2.69 2.58
C LYS A 48 26.48 3.72 2.72
N TYR A 49 26.87 4.06 3.94
CA TYR A 49 27.94 5.03 4.19
C TYR A 49 29.31 4.45 3.87
N LEU A 50 29.53 3.14 4.11
CA LEU A 50 30.74 2.46 3.69
C LEU A 50 30.88 2.43 2.16
N ILE A 51 29.76 2.19 1.45
CA ILE A 51 29.77 2.19 -0.01
C ILE A 51 29.97 3.60 -0.56
N ASP A 52 29.38 4.62 0.07
CA ASP A 52 29.53 6.03 -0.31
C ASP A 52 31.00 6.49 -0.16
N GLU A 53 31.65 6.10 0.95
CA GLU A 53 33.05 6.41 1.22
C GLU A 53 33.99 5.69 0.27
N TRP A 54 33.78 4.42 -0.03
CA TRP A 54 34.67 3.59 -0.82
C TRP A 54 34.45 3.67 -2.33
N GLY A 55 33.25 4.01 -2.74
CA GLY A 55 32.77 3.81 -4.09
C GLY A 55 32.38 2.35 -4.37
N VAL A 56 31.54 2.17 -5.39
CA VAL A 56 30.99 0.86 -5.76
C VAL A 56 32.09 -0.12 -6.19
N ASP A 57 33.09 0.33 -6.96
CA ASP A 57 34.11 -0.54 -7.52
C ASP A 57 35.02 -1.14 -6.44
N ARG A 58 35.48 -0.32 -5.47
CA ARG A 58 36.28 -0.82 -4.35
C ARG A 58 35.43 -1.75 -3.47
N PHE A 59 34.19 -1.42 -3.21
CA PHE A 59 33.31 -2.29 -2.44
C PHE A 59 33.10 -3.63 -3.14
N ARG A 60 32.82 -3.62 -4.45
CA ARG A 60 32.68 -4.81 -5.29
C ARG A 60 33.93 -5.69 -5.25
N SER A 61 35.11 -5.13 -5.59
CA SER A 61 36.37 -5.89 -5.62
C SER A 61 36.70 -6.50 -4.26
N THR A 62 36.39 -5.79 -3.18
CA THR A 62 36.57 -6.33 -1.83
C THR A 62 35.59 -7.47 -1.52
N VAL A 63 34.35 -7.41 -1.97
CA VAL A 63 33.39 -8.53 -1.83
C VAL A 63 33.88 -9.75 -2.64
N GLU A 64 34.35 -9.55 -3.87
CA GLU A 64 34.89 -10.60 -4.73
C GLU A 64 36.11 -11.30 -4.08
N GLN A 65 36.98 -10.55 -3.41
CA GLN A 65 38.09 -11.13 -2.64
C GLN A 65 37.64 -12.07 -1.52
N TYR A 66 36.56 -11.71 -0.80
CA TYR A 66 35.99 -12.56 0.25
C TYR A 66 35.23 -13.77 -0.31
N LEU A 67 34.66 -13.65 -1.51
CA LEU A 67 34.03 -14.75 -2.22
C LEU A 67 35.04 -15.74 -2.81
N GLY A 68 36.24 -15.28 -3.05
CA GLY A 68 37.27 -16.05 -3.75
C GLY A 68 37.10 -16.14 -5.27
N HIS A 69 36.14 -15.42 -5.82
CA HIS A 69 35.86 -15.34 -7.26
C HIS A 69 35.22 -14.01 -7.63
N ALA A 70 35.34 -13.60 -8.89
CA ALA A 70 34.66 -12.43 -9.43
C ALA A 70 33.15 -12.65 -9.57
N PHE A 71 32.37 -11.57 -9.51
CA PHE A 71 30.97 -11.62 -9.90
C PHE A 71 30.81 -11.91 -11.39
N GLU A 72 29.81 -12.68 -11.74
CA GLU A 72 29.44 -12.80 -13.15
C GLU A 72 29.08 -11.43 -13.75
N PRO A 73 29.32 -11.24 -15.06
CA PRO A 73 28.87 -10.03 -15.75
C PRO A 73 27.37 -9.80 -15.56
N PHE A 74 26.99 -8.54 -15.44
CA PHE A 74 25.56 -8.19 -15.33
C PHE A 74 24.80 -8.71 -16.55
N ARG A 75 23.74 -9.43 -16.29
CA ARG A 75 22.78 -9.85 -17.31
C ARG A 75 21.54 -8.99 -17.17
N ALA A 76 21.04 -8.45 -18.28
CA ALA A 76 19.79 -7.71 -18.28
C ALA A 76 18.67 -8.57 -17.70
N LEU A 77 17.93 -8.02 -16.76
CA LEU A 77 16.73 -8.69 -16.23
C LEU A 77 15.65 -8.70 -17.31
N PRO A 78 14.82 -9.75 -17.37
CA PRO A 78 13.62 -9.72 -18.21
C PRO A 78 12.75 -8.53 -17.80
N ALA A 79 11.86 -8.10 -18.72
CA ALA A 79 10.89 -7.06 -18.42
C ALA A 79 10.13 -7.46 -17.14
N TRP A 80 10.21 -6.60 -16.13
CA TRP A 80 9.62 -6.88 -14.83
C TRP A 80 8.30 -6.12 -14.69
N LYS A 81 7.30 -6.82 -14.20
CA LYS A 81 6.01 -6.25 -13.84
C LYS A 81 5.77 -6.55 -12.36
N GLU A 82 5.35 -5.55 -11.60
CA GLU A 82 4.90 -5.79 -10.23
C GLU A 82 3.61 -6.60 -10.28
N GLU A 83 3.60 -7.74 -9.59
CA GLU A 83 2.43 -8.60 -9.47
C GLU A 83 1.94 -8.58 -8.03
N LEU A 84 0.65 -8.46 -7.85
CA LEU A 84 0.01 -8.46 -6.54
C LEU A 84 -0.22 -9.89 -6.03
N PHE A 85 -0.08 -10.89 -6.91
CA PHE A 85 -0.32 -12.31 -6.64
C PHE A 85 -1.72 -12.59 -6.08
N LEU A 86 -2.72 -11.80 -6.46
CA LEU A 86 -4.11 -11.98 -6.02
C LEU A 86 -4.84 -13.01 -6.90
N GLY A 87 -5.79 -13.72 -6.27
CA GLY A 87 -6.58 -14.73 -6.95
C GLY A 87 -5.85 -16.05 -7.18
N TRP A 88 -6.42 -16.86 -8.07
CA TRP A 88 -5.91 -18.20 -8.36
C TRP A 88 -4.79 -18.18 -9.39
N THR A 89 -3.68 -18.86 -9.06
CA THR A 89 -2.53 -19.04 -9.97
C THR A 89 -2.13 -20.51 -9.99
N ASP A 90 -1.96 -21.07 -11.19
CA ASP A 90 -1.42 -22.42 -11.40
C ASP A 90 0.09 -22.40 -11.08
N GLN A 91 0.55 -23.32 -10.24
CA GLN A 91 1.97 -23.45 -9.88
C GLN A 91 2.78 -24.24 -10.92
N GLY A 92 2.12 -24.85 -11.93
CA GLY A 92 2.76 -25.63 -12.98
C GLY A 92 3.15 -27.05 -12.60
N ASP A 93 2.83 -27.49 -11.38
CA ASP A 93 3.08 -28.84 -10.84
C ASP A 93 1.79 -29.60 -10.47
N GLY A 94 0.64 -29.10 -10.95
CA GLY A 94 -0.69 -29.63 -10.62
C GLY A 94 -1.27 -29.08 -9.32
N ARG A 95 -0.56 -28.19 -8.63
CA ARG A 95 -1.04 -27.46 -7.46
C ARG A 95 -1.38 -26.03 -7.82
N TRP A 96 -2.15 -25.40 -6.96
CA TRP A 96 -2.59 -24.01 -7.14
C TRP A 96 -2.21 -23.16 -5.93
N SER A 97 -2.04 -21.86 -6.18
CA SER A 97 -1.96 -20.87 -5.13
C SER A 97 -3.16 -19.94 -5.18
N TYR A 98 -3.52 -19.39 -4.03
CA TYR A 98 -4.57 -18.39 -3.91
C TYR A 98 -4.09 -17.17 -3.15
N GLY A 99 -4.04 -16.04 -3.83
CA GLY A 99 -3.68 -14.75 -3.25
C GLY A 99 -4.90 -14.06 -2.66
N ILE A 100 -4.78 -13.62 -1.42
CA ILE A 100 -5.83 -12.96 -0.63
C ILE A 100 -5.42 -11.52 -0.41
N HIS A 101 -6.28 -10.58 -0.82
CA HIS A 101 -6.11 -9.18 -0.46
C HIS A 101 -6.39 -8.96 1.03
N VAL A 102 -5.47 -8.28 1.70
CA VAL A 102 -5.55 -7.97 3.12
C VAL A 102 -5.46 -6.45 3.30
N PRO A 103 -6.60 -5.75 3.44
CA PRO A 103 -6.61 -4.29 3.58
C PRO A 103 -5.69 -3.81 4.70
N GLY A 104 -4.71 -2.96 4.35
CA GLY A 104 -3.71 -2.45 5.30
C GLY A 104 -2.87 -3.51 6.00
N GLY A 105 -2.86 -4.77 5.52
CA GLY A 105 -2.13 -5.87 6.15
C GLY A 105 -2.74 -6.38 7.46
N ARG A 106 -4.00 -6.06 7.77
CA ARG A 106 -4.66 -6.43 9.03
C ARG A 106 -5.73 -7.48 8.86
N ILE A 107 -5.53 -8.62 9.51
CA ILE A 107 -6.49 -9.72 9.57
C ILE A 107 -7.06 -9.81 10.99
N LYS A 108 -8.38 -9.75 11.12
CA LYS A 108 -9.07 -9.82 12.41
C LYS A 108 -10.41 -10.58 12.29
N GLY A 109 -11.04 -10.84 13.43
CA GLY A 109 -12.38 -11.42 13.50
C GLY A 109 -12.49 -12.80 12.85
N GLU A 110 -13.60 -13.03 12.17
CA GLU A 110 -13.92 -14.31 11.52
C GLU A 110 -12.94 -14.62 10.38
N GLY A 111 -12.51 -13.64 9.58
CA GLY A 111 -11.51 -13.86 8.54
C GLY A 111 -10.22 -14.48 9.07
N LYS A 112 -9.73 -14.04 10.24
CA LYS A 112 -8.56 -14.64 10.90
C LYS A 112 -8.81 -16.10 11.32
N LYS A 113 -9.97 -16.36 11.93
CA LYS A 113 -10.32 -17.72 12.41
C LYS A 113 -10.47 -18.70 11.25
N THR A 114 -11.16 -18.29 10.20
CA THR A 114 -11.38 -19.07 9.00
C THR A 114 -10.09 -19.38 8.27
N LEU A 115 -9.22 -18.37 8.06
CA LEU A 115 -7.89 -18.57 7.49
C LEU A 115 -7.08 -19.60 8.29
N ARG A 116 -7.05 -19.45 9.61
CA ARG A 116 -6.36 -20.40 10.49
C ARG A 116 -6.92 -21.82 10.34
N SER A 117 -8.25 -21.96 10.36
CA SER A 117 -8.93 -23.26 10.21
C SER A 117 -8.59 -23.93 8.88
N ILE A 118 -8.62 -23.18 7.77
CA ILE A 118 -8.26 -23.69 6.44
C ILE A 118 -6.79 -24.14 6.43
N ILE A 119 -5.87 -23.30 6.91
CA ILE A 119 -4.43 -23.57 6.92
C ILE A 119 -4.12 -24.82 7.74
N GLU A 120 -4.68 -24.94 8.95
CA GLU A 120 -4.44 -26.09 9.83
C GLU A 120 -5.08 -27.38 9.28
N ARG A 121 -6.29 -27.31 8.74
CA ARG A 121 -7.01 -28.48 8.18
C ARG A 121 -6.35 -29.02 6.92
N GLU A 122 -5.95 -28.15 6.01
CA GLU A 122 -5.40 -28.56 4.71
C GLU A 122 -3.87 -28.67 4.73
N GLY A 123 -3.18 -28.23 5.79
CA GLY A 123 -1.72 -28.21 5.86
C GLY A 123 -1.07 -27.27 4.85
N ILE A 124 -1.74 -26.18 4.53
CA ILE A 124 -1.35 -25.26 3.45
C ILE A 124 -0.22 -24.34 3.89
N PRO A 125 0.90 -24.24 3.12
CA PRO A 125 1.90 -23.21 3.32
C PRO A 125 1.35 -21.81 3.04
N VAL A 126 1.86 -20.81 3.81
CA VAL A 126 1.43 -19.41 3.69
C VAL A 126 2.62 -18.51 3.39
N VAL A 127 2.49 -17.67 2.39
CA VAL A 127 3.47 -16.65 2.02
C VAL A 127 2.90 -15.27 2.32
N ILE A 128 3.66 -14.44 3.05
CA ILE A 128 3.35 -13.03 3.28
C ILE A 128 4.04 -12.21 2.18
N THR A 129 3.27 -11.41 1.45
CA THR A 129 3.81 -10.64 0.33
C THR A 129 4.33 -9.26 0.77
N ALA A 130 5.18 -8.65 -0.06
CA ALA A 130 5.65 -7.29 0.14
C ALA A 130 4.54 -6.22 -0.01
N GLN A 131 3.41 -6.59 -0.58
CA GLN A 131 2.20 -5.77 -0.73
C GLN A 131 1.21 -5.94 0.42
N GLN A 132 1.65 -6.49 1.55
CA GLN A 132 0.83 -6.72 2.75
C GLN A 132 -0.32 -7.72 2.54
N ASN A 133 -0.24 -8.58 1.53
CA ASN A 133 -1.20 -9.61 1.22
C ASN A 133 -0.72 -10.99 1.68
N LEU A 134 -1.58 -12.00 1.57
CA LEU A 134 -1.24 -13.40 1.82
C LEU A 134 -1.43 -14.24 0.56
N VAL A 135 -0.57 -15.24 0.39
CA VAL A 135 -0.75 -16.28 -0.62
C VAL A 135 -0.77 -17.64 0.08
N LEU A 136 -1.85 -18.38 -0.11
CA LEU A 136 -1.95 -19.78 0.24
C LEU A 136 -1.40 -20.60 -0.92
N SER A 137 -0.47 -21.52 -0.69
CA SER A 137 0.16 -22.31 -1.75
C SER A 137 -0.10 -23.82 -1.61
N ASP A 138 0.30 -24.59 -2.60
CA ASP A 138 0.18 -26.05 -2.65
C ASP A 138 -1.25 -26.59 -2.50
N ILE A 139 -2.23 -25.84 -2.99
CA ILE A 139 -3.65 -26.20 -2.91
C ILE A 139 -4.00 -27.22 -3.99
N ASP A 140 -4.66 -28.31 -3.56
CA ASP A 140 -5.23 -29.29 -4.48
C ASP A 140 -6.37 -28.65 -5.31
N PRO A 141 -6.41 -28.87 -6.64
CA PRO A 141 -7.46 -28.28 -7.50
C PRO A 141 -8.89 -28.58 -7.03
N SER A 142 -9.13 -29.75 -6.44
CA SER A 142 -10.45 -30.16 -5.92
C SER A 142 -10.92 -29.33 -4.71
N LYS A 143 -10.00 -28.66 -4.02
CA LYS A 143 -10.28 -27.85 -2.82
C LYS A 143 -10.58 -26.37 -3.12
N LYS A 144 -10.31 -25.91 -4.35
CA LYS A 144 -10.41 -24.49 -4.73
C LYS A 144 -11.76 -23.87 -4.37
N SER A 145 -12.86 -24.48 -4.83
CA SER A 145 -14.20 -23.94 -4.63
C SER A 145 -14.60 -23.88 -3.16
N ALA A 146 -14.23 -24.91 -2.37
CA ALA A 146 -14.55 -24.95 -0.95
C ALA A 146 -13.78 -23.86 -0.18
N ILE A 147 -12.48 -23.73 -0.42
CA ILE A 147 -11.63 -22.71 0.22
C ILE A 147 -12.13 -21.30 -0.13
N GLN A 148 -12.44 -21.05 -1.40
CA GLN A 148 -12.94 -19.75 -1.84
C GLN A 148 -14.29 -19.39 -1.18
N ALA A 149 -15.21 -20.36 -1.10
CA ALA A 149 -16.51 -20.15 -0.47
C ALA A 149 -16.37 -19.87 1.04
N GLU A 150 -15.50 -20.58 1.74
CA GLU A 150 -15.24 -20.35 3.17
C GLU A 150 -14.62 -18.94 3.41
N LEU A 151 -13.66 -18.53 2.59
CA LEU A 151 -13.04 -17.20 2.69
C LEU A 151 -14.05 -16.08 2.43
N ALA A 152 -14.88 -16.22 1.40
CA ALA A 152 -15.94 -15.28 1.07
C ALA A 152 -16.98 -15.16 2.21
N ALA A 153 -17.42 -16.29 2.78
CA ALA A 153 -18.34 -16.31 3.90
C ALA A 153 -17.76 -15.64 5.17
N ALA A 154 -16.45 -15.62 5.30
CA ALA A 154 -15.73 -14.95 6.39
C ALA A 154 -15.43 -13.44 6.10
N GLY A 155 -15.95 -12.90 5.01
CA GLY A 155 -15.78 -11.48 4.63
C GLY A 155 -14.42 -11.15 4.02
N LEU A 156 -13.68 -12.16 3.53
CA LEU A 156 -12.48 -11.93 2.74
C LEU A 156 -12.90 -11.81 1.27
N ALA A 157 -12.77 -10.61 0.72
CA ALA A 157 -13.25 -10.28 -0.62
C ALA A 157 -12.65 -11.21 -1.69
N HIS A 158 -13.46 -11.57 -2.68
CA HIS A 158 -12.96 -12.19 -3.90
C HIS A 158 -12.07 -11.19 -4.64
N VAL A 159 -11.07 -11.67 -5.37
CA VAL A 159 -10.13 -10.80 -6.07
C VAL A 159 -10.83 -9.83 -7.05
N ASP A 160 -11.89 -10.30 -7.70
CA ASP A 160 -12.66 -9.48 -8.65
C ASP A 160 -13.49 -8.38 -7.99
N ASP A 161 -13.72 -8.48 -6.67
CA ASP A 161 -14.45 -7.48 -5.87
C ASP A 161 -13.50 -6.48 -5.19
N VAL A 162 -12.18 -6.64 -5.37
CA VAL A 162 -11.19 -5.73 -4.80
C VAL A 162 -11.01 -4.52 -5.70
N ASP A 163 -11.29 -3.34 -5.18
CA ASP A 163 -11.03 -2.08 -5.87
C ASP A 163 -9.56 -1.94 -6.26
N PHE A 164 -9.29 -1.48 -7.50
CA PHE A 164 -7.92 -1.35 -8.01
C PHE A 164 -7.04 -0.43 -7.14
N LEU A 165 -7.60 0.68 -6.66
CA LEU A 165 -6.87 1.61 -5.79
C LEU A 165 -6.54 0.96 -4.44
N ASP A 166 -7.47 0.15 -3.87
CA ASP A 166 -7.24 -0.57 -2.61
C ASP A 166 -6.16 -1.64 -2.76
N ALA A 167 -6.24 -2.44 -3.81
CA ALA A 167 -5.25 -3.47 -4.12
C ALA A 167 -3.83 -2.92 -4.25
N ASN A 168 -3.68 -1.69 -4.74
CA ASN A 168 -2.39 -1.01 -4.95
C ASN A 168 -2.02 -0.02 -3.83
N SER A 169 -2.77 -0.01 -2.73
CA SER A 169 -2.53 0.85 -1.57
C SER A 169 -1.76 0.14 -0.47
N LEU A 170 -0.80 0.85 0.14
CA LEU A 170 -0.02 0.36 1.27
C LEU A 170 0.05 1.40 2.38
N ALA A 171 0.07 0.96 3.63
CA ALA A 171 0.31 1.83 4.76
C ALA A 171 1.24 1.20 5.80
N CYS A 172 2.04 2.02 6.49
CA CYS A 172 2.77 1.57 7.67
C CYS A 172 1.84 1.55 8.91
N PRO A 173 2.19 0.83 9.98
CA PRO A 173 1.37 0.76 11.19
C PRO A 173 1.10 2.14 11.84
N ALA A 174 2.06 3.06 11.79
CA ALA A 174 1.99 4.42 12.34
C ALA A 174 1.45 4.48 13.80
N LEU A 175 0.65 5.52 14.11
CA LEU A 175 0.05 5.68 15.43
C LEU A 175 -1.06 4.62 15.66
N PRO A 176 -1.26 4.17 16.90
CA PRO A 176 -0.50 4.44 18.13
C PRO A 176 0.71 3.51 18.31
N LEU A 177 0.95 2.58 17.38
CA LEU A 177 1.91 1.48 17.55
C LEU A 177 3.36 1.91 17.37
N CYS A 178 3.61 2.94 16.57
CA CYS A 178 4.96 3.40 16.23
C CYS A 178 5.28 4.71 16.95
N GLY A 179 6.28 4.69 17.85
CA GLY A 179 6.73 5.88 18.57
C GLY A 179 7.44 6.94 17.70
N LEU A 180 7.73 6.63 16.43
CA LEU A 180 8.34 7.57 15.47
C LEU A 180 7.30 8.25 14.58
N ALA A 181 6.05 7.77 14.60
CA ALA A 181 5.00 8.33 13.77
C ALA A 181 4.51 9.65 14.33
N VAL A 182 4.29 10.61 13.46
CA VAL A 182 3.75 11.95 13.78
C VAL A 182 2.31 12.11 13.31
N THR A 183 1.80 11.16 12.50
CA THR A 183 0.42 11.10 12.03
C THR A 183 -0.02 9.64 11.81
N GLU A 184 -1.29 9.45 11.45
CA GLU A 184 -1.87 8.15 11.11
C GLU A 184 -1.38 7.66 9.74
N ALA A 185 -1.47 6.35 9.51
CA ALA A 185 -1.31 5.75 8.19
C ALA A 185 -2.27 4.57 8.01
N GLU A 186 -1.99 3.39 8.60
CA GLU A 186 -2.83 2.20 8.46
C GLU A 186 -4.29 2.45 8.82
N ARG A 187 -4.56 3.09 9.97
CA ARG A 187 -5.93 3.36 10.41
C ARG A 187 -6.63 4.43 9.58
N ALA A 188 -5.86 5.33 8.96
CA ALA A 188 -6.40 6.36 8.07
C ALA A 188 -6.66 5.83 6.66
N LEU A 189 -5.92 4.81 6.19
CA LEU A 189 -5.95 4.33 4.82
C LEU A 189 -7.37 4.01 4.30
N PRO A 190 -8.24 3.28 5.01
CA PRO A 190 -9.58 2.98 4.50
C PRO A 190 -10.45 4.22 4.26
N SER A 191 -10.26 5.26 5.07
CA SER A 191 -10.96 6.54 4.89
C SER A 191 -10.39 7.33 3.73
N LEU A 192 -9.06 7.41 3.63
CA LEU A 192 -8.37 8.06 2.52
C LEU A 192 -8.73 7.41 1.20
N HIS A 193 -8.73 6.08 1.16
CA HIS A 193 -9.12 5.31 -0.01
C HIS A 193 -10.53 5.64 -0.49
N ARG A 194 -11.55 5.57 0.39
CA ARG A 194 -12.95 5.91 0.03
C ARG A 194 -13.07 7.34 -0.51
N ARG A 195 -12.40 8.31 0.12
CA ARG A 195 -12.43 9.72 -0.29
C ARG A 195 -11.79 9.91 -1.67
N VAL A 196 -10.62 9.31 -1.89
CA VAL A 196 -9.93 9.36 -3.20
C VAL A 196 -10.76 8.66 -4.27
N ARG A 197 -11.33 7.48 -3.98
CA ARG A 197 -12.22 6.78 -4.92
C ARG A 197 -13.47 7.60 -5.24
N SER A 198 -14.11 8.21 -4.26
CA SER A 198 -15.26 9.09 -4.46
C SER A 198 -14.92 10.28 -5.36
N LEU A 199 -13.76 10.92 -5.13
CA LEU A 199 -13.26 11.98 -5.99
C LEU A 199 -13.03 11.48 -7.43
N MET A 200 -12.37 10.35 -7.62
CA MET A 200 -12.13 9.77 -8.94
C MET A 200 -13.45 9.47 -9.67
N THR A 201 -14.42 8.88 -8.97
CA THR A 201 -15.75 8.58 -9.53
C THR A 201 -16.48 9.86 -9.95
N SER A 202 -16.49 10.91 -9.11
CA SER A 202 -17.08 12.21 -9.46
C SER A 202 -16.43 12.88 -10.67
N MET A 203 -15.14 12.58 -10.90
CA MET A 203 -14.40 13.04 -12.07
C MET A 203 -14.56 12.13 -13.30
N GLY A 204 -15.37 11.06 -13.23
CA GLY A 204 -15.64 10.16 -14.36
C GLY A 204 -14.57 9.10 -14.62
N PHE A 205 -13.72 8.77 -13.65
CA PHE A 205 -12.82 7.63 -13.75
C PHE A 205 -13.58 6.32 -13.53
N ALA A 206 -13.23 5.27 -14.26
CA ALA A 206 -13.78 3.93 -14.08
C ALA A 206 -13.28 3.30 -12.75
N GLU A 207 -14.04 2.36 -12.20
CA GLU A 207 -13.66 1.62 -10.99
C GLU A 207 -12.38 0.80 -11.18
N THR A 208 -12.10 0.38 -12.41
CA THR A 208 -10.87 -0.32 -12.80
C THR A 208 -9.66 0.59 -12.94
N GLU A 209 -9.84 1.91 -12.88
CA GLU A 209 -8.75 2.88 -12.93
C GLU A 209 -8.31 3.26 -11.51
N GLY A 210 -7.01 3.46 -11.36
CA GLY A 210 -6.41 3.85 -10.09
C GLY A 210 -4.92 4.05 -10.20
N PHE A 211 -4.26 4.15 -9.07
CA PHE A 211 -2.82 4.36 -8.95
C PHE A 211 -2.28 3.77 -7.65
N ALA A 212 -0.96 3.61 -7.57
CA ALA A 212 -0.30 3.16 -6.35
C ALA A 212 -0.28 4.29 -5.30
N LEU A 213 -1.06 4.12 -4.22
CA LEU A 213 -1.13 5.04 -3.08
C LEU A 213 -0.42 4.43 -1.88
N ARG A 214 0.62 5.09 -1.36
CA ARG A 214 1.34 4.62 -0.18
C ARG A 214 1.42 5.68 0.89
N VAL A 215 1.08 5.29 2.13
CA VAL A 215 0.93 6.21 3.26
C VAL A 215 1.86 5.82 4.40
N THR A 216 2.63 6.78 4.91
CA THR A 216 3.48 6.58 6.09
C THR A 216 3.29 7.66 7.13
N GLY A 217 3.41 7.28 8.41
CA GLY A 217 3.24 8.19 9.54
C GLY A 217 4.45 9.08 9.81
N CYS A 218 5.58 8.90 9.10
CA CYS A 218 6.81 9.70 9.26
C CYS A 218 7.74 9.52 8.06
N PRO A 219 8.84 10.32 7.95
CA PRO A 219 9.78 10.27 6.82
C PRO A 219 10.59 8.97 6.68
N ASN A 220 10.53 8.03 7.64
CA ASN A 220 11.23 6.74 7.52
C ASN A 220 10.75 5.88 6.35
N GLY A 221 9.56 6.15 5.79
CA GLY A 221 9.12 5.57 4.54
C GLY A 221 8.84 4.06 4.57
N CYS A 222 8.38 3.50 5.69
CA CYS A 222 8.23 2.05 5.88
C CYS A 222 7.27 1.38 4.88
N ALA A 223 6.25 2.09 4.36
CA ALA A 223 5.39 1.62 3.29
C ALA A 223 5.89 2.02 1.88
N ARG A 224 7.15 2.42 1.75
CA ARG A 224 7.77 2.80 0.47
C ARG A 224 7.03 3.94 -0.28
N PRO A 225 6.63 5.04 0.40
CA PRO A 225 5.84 6.10 -0.23
C PRO A 225 6.62 6.79 -1.36
N TYR A 226 7.95 6.83 -1.26
CA TYR A 226 8.83 7.43 -2.26
C TYR A 226 8.95 6.65 -3.58
N ALA A 227 8.45 5.40 -3.59
CA ALA A 227 8.41 4.55 -4.78
C ALA A 227 6.96 4.29 -5.23
N ALA A 228 6.05 5.21 -4.93
CA ALA A 228 4.65 5.14 -5.32
C ALA A 228 4.32 6.24 -6.33
N GLU A 229 3.24 6.07 -7.07
CA GLU A 229 2.73 7.13 -7.95
C GLU A 229 2.27 8.32 -7.13
N ILE A 230 1.59 8.05 -6.00
CA ILE A 230 1.24 9.01 -4.95
C ILE A 230 1.75 8.51 -3.61
N GLY A 231 2.63 9.29 -2.99
CA GLY A 231 3.17 9.05 -1.65
C GLY A 231 2.68 10.09 -0.66
N LEU A 232 2.11 9.64 0.46
CA LEU A 232 1.77 10.49 1.60
C LEU A 232 2.74 10.19 2.75
N VAL A 233 3.50 11.20 3.14
CA VAL A 233 4.54 11.09 4.18
C VAL A 233 4.21 12.01 5.34
N GLY A 234 3.97 11.45 6.52
CA GLY A 234 3.65 12.22 7.71
C GLY A 234 4.69 13.28 8.06
N ASP A 235 4.25 14.51 8.23
CA ASP A 235 5.08 15.66 8.60
C ASP A 235 4.56 16.41 9.85
N GLY A 236 3.44 15.97 10.40
CA GLY A 236 2.83 16.51 11.60
C GLY A 236 1.41 15.97 11.83
N PRO A 237 0.74 16.37 12.92
CA PRO A 237 -0.60 15.88 13.22
C PRO A 237 -1.60 16.17 12.10
N ASN A 238 -2.26 15.10 11.61
CA ASN A 238 -3.23 15.16 10.51
C ASN A 238 -2.68 15.89 9.27
N SER A 239 -1.40 15.69 8.97
CA SER A 239 -0.70 16.37 7.90
C SER A 239 0.32 15.45 7.23
N TYR A 240 0.42 15.58 5.90
CA TYR A 240 1.36 14.81 5.08
C TYR A 240 2.07 15.71 4.08
N GLN A 241 3.30 15.35 3.76
CA GLN A 241 3.90 15.73 2.49
C GLN A 241 3.27 14.90 1.37
N LEU A 242 2.98 15.53 0.24
CA LEU A 242 2.51 14.86 -0.97
C LEU A 242 3.65 14.72 -1.97
N TRP A 243 3.96 13.47 -2.31
CA TRP A 243 4.99 13.08 -3.26
C TRP A 243 4.33 12.46 -4.50
N VAL A 244 4.76 12.84 -5.71
CA VAL A 244 4.13 12.43 -6.97
C VAL A 244 5.16 12.00 -8.01
N GLY A 245 4.76 11.18 -8.97
CA GLY A 245 5.57 10.86 -10.14
C GLY A 245 6.43 9.61 -10.02
N GLY A 246 6.26 8.79 -8.99
CA GLY A 246 6.84 7.45 -8.96
C GLY A 246 6.24 6.56 -10.06
N SER A 247 6.92 5.48 -10.44
CA SER A 247 6.34 4.51 -11.37
C SER A 247 5.44 3.51 -10.63
N ALA A 248 4.38 3.04 -11.28
CA ALA A 248 3.52 1.98 -10.74
C ALA A 248 4.32 0.73 -10.33
N ALA A 249 5.35 0.39 -11.12
CA ALA A 249 6.27 -0.71 -10.85
C ALA A 249 7.32 -0.41 -9.75
N GLY A 250 7.34 0.78 -9.15
CA GLY A 250 8.30 1.17 -8.11
C GLY A 250 9.76 1.31 -8.58
N THR A 251 9.99 1.39 -9.89
CA THR A 251 11.34 1.51 -10.49
C THR A 251 11.84 2.94 -10.62
N ARG A 252 10.96 3.92 -10.47
CA ARG A 252 11.26 5.36 -10.42
C ARG A 252 10.76 5.94 -9.11
N LEU A 253 11.59 6.72 -8.42
CA LEU A 253 11.19 7.47 -7.24
C LEU A 253 10.32 8.67 -7.63
N ASN A 254 9.41 9.03 -6.75
CA ASN A 254 8.60 10.23 -6.86
C ASN A 254 9.36 11.48 -6.33
N GLU A 255 8.79 12.64 -6.59
CA GLU A 255 9.30 13.93 -6.17
C GLU A 255 8.33 14.62 -5.22
N LEU A 256 8.87 15.44 -4.31
CA LEU A 256 8.06 16.25 -3.40
C LEU A 256 7.23 17.25 -4.22
N TYR A 257 5.91 17.11 -4.13
CA TYR A 257 4.97 18.04 -4.79
C TYR A 257 4.52 19.14 -3.85
N LEU A 258 4.03 18.81 -2.65
CA LEU A 258 3.61 19.79 -1.65
C LEU A 258 3.99 19.35 -0.23
N ASP A 259 4.39 20.30 0.58
CA ASP A 259 4.53 20.16 2.03
C ASP A 259 3.19 20.43 2.74
N ARG A 260 3.01 19.79 3.90
CA ARG A 260 1.95 20.10 4.88
C ARG A 260 0.53 20.10 4.33
N VAL A 261 0.19 19.11 3.53
CA VAL A 261 -1.18 18.87 3.10
C VAL A 261 -1.99 18.34 4.27
N LYS A 262 -2.95 19.12 4.75
CA LYS A 262 -3.88 18.65 5.78
C LYS A 262 -4.81 17.61 5.22
N VAL A 263 -5.12 16.57 6.03
CA VAL A 263 -6.02 15.46 5.62
C VAL A 263 -7.33 15.98 5.03
N GLN A 264 -7.89 17.05 5.60
CA GLN A 264 -9.15 17.65 5.14
C GLN A 264 -9.06 18.31 3.76
N LYS A 265 -7.85 18.61 3.29
CA LYS A 265 -7.59 19.24 1.98
C LYS A 265 -7.04 18.26 0.94
N LEU A 266 -7.03 16.95 1.26
CA LEU A 266 -6.40 15.97 0.38
C LEU A 266 -7.09 15.91 -0.98
N GLU A 267 -8.43 15.88 -1.02
CA GLU A 267 -9.19 15.80 -2.27
C GLU A 267 -8.96 17.04 -3.14
N SER A 268 -9.13 18.23 -2.57
CA SER A 268 -8.89 19.49 -3.32
C SER A 268 -7.44 19.64 -3.79
N THR A 269 -6.50 18.92 -3.14
CA THR A 269 -5.09 18.88 -3.55
C THR A 269 -4.84 17.87 -4.65
N LEU A 270 -5.52 16.72 -4.63
CA LEU A 270 -5.38 15.67 -5.64
C LEU A 270 -6.19 15.95 -6.90
N GLU A 271 -7.30 16.67 -6.79
CA GLU A 271 -8.23 16.95 -7.89
C GLU A 271 -7.53 17.55 -9.13
N PRO A 272 -6.70 18.60 -9.03
CA PRO A 272 -5.98 19.12 -10.19
C PRO A 272 -4.99 18.12 -10.80
N LEU A 273 -4.35 17.26 -10.00
CA LEU A 273 -3.46 16.22 -10.52
C LEU A 273 -4.24 15.17 -11.31
N LEU A 274 -5.39 14.74 -10.80
CA LEU A 274 -6.28 13.81 -11.48
C LEU A 274 -6.88 14.42 -12.75
N ALA A 275 -7.27 15.71 -12.72
CA ALA A 275 -7.75 16.43 -13.90
C ALA A 275 -6.66 16.52 -14.97
N HIS A 276 -5.43 16.84 -14.59
CA HIS A 276 -4.29 16.86 -15.50
C HIS A 276 -4.07 15.46 -16.11
N TRP A 277 -4.07 14.40 -15.29
CA TRP A 277 -3.93 13.03 -15.79
C TRP A 277 -5.05 12.68 -16.78
N ARG A 278 -6.32 12.95 -16.45
CA ARG A 278 -7.45 12.67 -17.32
C ARG A 278 -7.35 13.36 -18.68
N SER A 279 -6.88 14.61 -18.72
CA SER A 279 -6.82 15.43 -19.93
C SER A 279 -5.54 15.25 -20.76
N ALA A 280 -4.41 14.95 -20.12
CA ALA A 280 -3.09 14.98 -20.75
C ALA A 280 -2.40 13.61 -20.83
N ARG A 281 -2.98 12.54 -20.29
CA ARG A 281 -2.40 11.19 -20.33
C ARG A 281 -2.33 10.64 -21.74
N ARG A 282 -1.26 9.93 -22.04
CA ARG A 282 -1.10 9.15 -23.26
C ARG A 282 -1.80 7.79 -23.10
N PRO A 283 -2.11 7.07 -24.19
CA PRO A 283 -2.65 5.71 -24.09
C PRO A 283 -1.77 4.81 -23.23
N GLY A 284 -2.36 4.20 -22.17
CA GLY A 284 -1.66 3.32 -21.23
C GLY A 284 -0.75 4.04 -20.22
N GLU A 285 -0.70 5.37 -20.22
CA GLU A 285 0.13 6.13 -19.28
C GLU A 285 -0.52 6.19 -17.90
N THR A 286 0.23 5.79 -16.86
CA THR A 286 -0.22 5.83 -15.47
C THR A 286 -0.19 7.26 -14.93
N LEU A 287 -0.84 7.49 -13.77
CA LEU A 287 -0.79 8.78 -13.09
C LEU A 287 0.65 9.21 -12.80
N GLY A 288 1.46 8.28 -12.27
CA GLY A 288 2.84 8.56 -11.91
C GLY A 288 3.70 8.90 -13.13
N ASP A 289 3.49 8.21 -14.26
CA ASP A 289 4.23 8.50 -15.50
C ASP A 289 3.83 9.86 -16.08
N CYS A 290 2.55 10.18 -16.06
CA CYS A 290 2.04 11.48 -16.49
C CYS A 290 2.60 12.61 -15.63
N CYS A 291 2.60 12.46 -14.31
CA CYS A 291 3.18 13.43 -13.38
C CYS A 291 4.68 13.61 -13.59
N ALA A 292 5.43 12.51 -13.76
CA ALA A 292 6.87 12.56 -13.99
C ALA A 292 7.21 13.25 -15.32
N ARG A 293 6.43 12.99 -16.36
CA ARG A 293 6.59 13.63 -17.68
C ARG A 293 6.29 15.14 -17.63
N ALA A 294 5.25 15.55 -16.89
CA ALA A 294 4.89 16.97 -16.76
C ALA A 294 5.89 17.72 -15.87
N GLY A 295 6.40 17.06 -14.83
CA GLY A 295 7.24 17.67 -13.80
C GLY A 295 6.45 18.46 -12.76
N THR A 296 6.95 18.47 -11.52
CA THR A 296 6.24 19.06 -10.37
C THR A 296 6.00 20.58 -10.51
N ALA A 297 6.89 21.31 -11.21
CA ALA A 297 6.72 22.74 -11.44
C ALA A 297 5.51 23.04 -12.34
N ALA A 298 5.38 22.34 -13.46
CA ALA A 298 4.24 22.50 -14.38
C ALA A 298 2.93 22.06 -13.74
N LEU A 299 2.95 20.98 -12.94
CA LEU A 299 1.76 20.53 -12.20
C LEU A 299 1.29 21.56 -11.17
N ARG A 300 2.22 22.21 -10.45
CA ARG A 300 1.87 23.30 -9.52
C ARG A 300 1.30 24.51 -10.24
N GLU A 301 1.83 24.85 -11.42
CA GLU A 301 1.29 25.96 -12.21
C GLU A 301 -0.11 25.64 -12.74
N PHE A 302 -0.32 24.42 -13.25
CA PHE A 302 -1.64 23.93 -13.64
C PHE A 302 -2.63 24.01 -12.47
N ALA A 303 -2.23 23.58 -11.27
CA ALA A 303 -3.09 23.59 -10.10
C ALA A 303 -3.50 24.99 -9.64
N LYS A 304 -2.67 26.02 -9.86
CA LYS A 304 -3.04 27.42 -9.55
C LYS A 304 -4.16 27.96 -10.43
N GLY A 305 -4.20 27.54 -11.69
CA GLY A 305 -5.25 27.94 -12.64
C GLY A 305 -6.45 27.00 -12.66
N PHE A 306 -6.40 25.93 -11.88
CA PHE A 306 -7.46 24.93 -11.89
C PHE A 306 -8.69 25.40 -11.10
N VAL A 307 -9.85 25.37 -11.75
CA VAL A 307 -11.14 25.59 -11.10
C VAL A 307 -11.84 24.25 -10.98
N SER A 308 -12.17 23.86 -9.75
CA SER A 308 -12.86 22.59 -9.48
C SER A 308 -14.27 22.63 -10.08
N GLU A 309 -14.58 21.65 -10.92
CA GLU A 309 -15.94 21.41 -11.41
C GLU A 309 -16.86 20.89 -10.30
N ASN A 310 -16.26 20.36 -9.22
CA ASN A 310 -16.95 19.82 -8.05
C ASN A 310 -17.12 20.86 -6.92
N ALA A 311 -16.71 22.09 -7.11
CA ALA A 311 -16.77 23.15 -6.10
C ALA A 311 -18.20 23.59 -5.68
N GLY A 312 -19.24 23.00 -6.31
CA GLY A 312 -20.65 23.19 -5.92
C GLY A 312 -21.16 22.18 -4.88
N GLY A 313 -20.42 21.14 -4.60
CA GLY A 313 -20.67 20.23 -3.50
C GLY A 313 -19.84 20.64 -2.30
N GLU A 314 -20.31 21.57 -1.48
CA GLU A 314 -19.84 21.65 -0.11
C GLU A 314 -20.00 20.24 0.45
N SER A 315 -18.86 19.58 0.79
CA SER A 315 -18.95 18.42 1.67
C SER A 315 -19.67 18.93 2.90
N GLU A 316 -20.94 18.57 3.05
CA GLU A 316 -21.62 18.74 4.32
C GLU A 316 -20.67 18.15 5.36
N SER A 317 -19.97 19.02 6.04
CA SER A 317 -19.24 18.66 7.24
C SER A 317 -20.34 18.16 8.17
N LEU A 318 -20.49 16.84 8.26
CA LEU A 318 -21.37 16.25 9.25
C LEU A 318 -21.13 17.03 10.56
N PRO A 319 -22.16 17.62 11.14
CA PRO A 319 -22.01 18.43 12.33
C PRO A 319 -21.27 17.57 13.35
N LYS A 320 -20.18 18.11 13.89
CA LYS A 320 -19.44 17.44 14.98
C LYS A 320 -20.37 17.41 16.18
N VAL A 321 -21.12 16.33 16.31
CA VAL A 321 -21.93 16.09 17.50
C VAL A 321 -20.97 15.59 18.58
N SER A 322 -20.68 16.45 19.54
CA SER A 322 -19.97 16.08 20.75
C SER A 322 -20.97 15.30 21.63
N LEU A 323 -20.86 13.99 21.63
CA LEU A 323 -21.69 13.14 22.48
C LEU A 323 -21.08 13.08 23.88
N PRO A 324 -21.90 13.14 24.96
CA PRO A 324 -21.45 12.78 26.30
C PRO A 324 -20.85 11.37 26.30
N VAL A 325 -19.84 11.11 27.13
CA VAL A 325 -19.10 9.84 27.18
C VAL A 325 -20.07 8.65 27.35
N SER A 326 -21.08 8.78 28.20
CA SER A 326 -22.10 7.74 28.42
C SER A 326 -22.93 7.42 27.17
N VAL A 327 -23.21 8.41 26.33
CA VAL A 327 -23.93 8.22 25.07
C VAL A 327 -23.01 7.58 24.02
N PHE A 328 -21.76 7.96 23.98
CA PHE A 328 -20.77 7.36 23.10
C PHE A 328 -20.54 5.88 23.43
N GLU A 329 -20.45 5.51 24.71
CA GLU A 329 -20.34 4.13 25.17
C GLU A 329 -21.57 3.30 24.79
N ALA A 330 -22.79 3.83 24.97
CA ALA A 330 -24.04 3.17 24.60
C ALA A 330 -24.13 2.95 23.08
N VAL A 331 -23.76 3.95 22.27
CA VAL A 331 -23.73 3.84 20.80
C VAL A 331 -22.67 2.85 20.34
N SER A 332 -21.53 2.79 21.01
CA SER A 332 -20.45 1.85 20.68
C SER A 332 -20.87 0.41 20.99
N ALA A 333 -21.50 0.16 22.13
CA ALA A 333 -22.03 -1.16 22.49
C ALA A 333 -23.16 -1.62 21.52
N ALA A 334 -24.06 -0.72 21.13
CA ALA A 334 -25.09 -1.02 20.15
C ALA A 334 -24.53 -1.30 18.76
N ALA A 335 -23.46 -0.61 18.38
CA ALA A 335 -22.77 -0.81 17.11
C ALA A 335 -22.07 -2.16 17.07
N GLU A 336 -21.43 -2.55 18.16
CA GLU A 336 -20.76 -3.85 18.31
C GLU A 336 -21.76 -5.01 18.25
N ALA A 337 -22.91 -4.87 18.91
CA ALA A 337 -24.02 -5.83 18.87
C ALA A 337 -24.64 -6.01 17.45
N GLN A 338 -24.61 -4.95 16.62
CA GLN A 338 -25.16 -4.96 15.26
C GLN A 338 -24.10 -5.22 14.17
N GLY A 339 -22.84 -5.38 14.52
CA GLY A 339 -21.73 -5.49 13.55
C GLY A 339 -21.54 -4.25 12.67
N LYS A 340 -21.97 -3.08 13.14
CA LYS A 340 -21.91 -1.80 12.41
C LYS A 340 -20.91 -0.85 13.06
N SER A 341 -20.51 0.21 12.36
CA SER A 341 -19.70 1.26 12.97
C SER A 341 -20.54 2.14 13.91
N PRO A 342 -19.97 2.69 15.01
CA PRO A 342 -20.67 3.61 15.90
C PRO A 342 -21.27 4.81 15.17
N SER A 343 -20.59 5.34 14.16
CA SER A 343 -21.10 6.44 13.33
C SER A 343 -22.35 6.05 12.54
N HIS A 344 -22.41 4.80 12.07
CA HIS A 344 -23.58 4.30 11.33
C HIS A 344 -24.80 4.14 12.23
N VAL A 345 -24.61 3.63 13.45
CA VAL A 345 -25.69 3.48 14.43
C VAL A 345 -26.16 4.84 14.93
N ALA A 346 -25.26 5.78 15.18
CA ALA A 346 -25.61 7.14 15.55
C ALA A 346 -26.38 7.86 14.44
N ALA A 347 -25.94 7.73 13.18
CA ALA A 347 -26.65 8.32 12.03
C ALA A 347 -28.05 7.72 11.85
N ALA A 348 -28.21 6.40 11.94
CA ALA A 348 -29.49 5.74 11.83
C ALA A 348 -30.47 6.19 12.93
N ALA A 349 -29.99 6.28 14.19
CA ALA A 349 -30.83 6.76 15.31
C ALA A 349 -31.22 8.23 15.15
N LEU A 350 -30.37 9.07 14.58
CA LEU A 350 -30.72 10.47 14.29
C LEU A 350 -31.73 10.58 13.15
N ILE A 351 -31.59 9.79 12.08
CA ILE A 351 -32.58 9.74 10.98
C ILE A 351 -33.94 9.25 11.48
N GLU A 352 -33.97 8.20 12.30
CA GLU A 352 -35.21 7.67 12.87
C GLU A 352 -35.94 8.70 13.77
N LYS A 353 -35.15 9.48 14.54
CA LYS A 353 -35.72 10.43 15.51
C LYS A 353 -36.07 11.79 14.90
N PHE A 354 -35.39 12.21 13.84
CA PHE A 354 -35.52 13.55 13.27
C PHE A 354 -35.86 13.55 11.76
N GLY A 355 -35.81 12.39 11.09
CA GLY A 355 -36.14 12.25 9.66
C GLY A 355 -37.63 12.14 9.33
N GLY A 356 -38.53 12.26 10.31
CA GLY A 356 -40.00 12.18 10.15
C GLY A 356 -40.67 13.51 9.86
N GLY A 357 -40.03 14.46 9.23
CA GLY A 357 -40.53 15.80 9.01
C GLY A 357 -40.58 16.24 7.54
N GLU A 358 -41.24 15.45 6.66
CA GLU A 358 -41.73 15.99 5.39
C GLU A 358 -42.99 15.24 5.00
N ASP A 359 -44.13 15.77 5.40
CA ASP A 359 -45.37 15.82 4.62
C ASP A 359 -46.42 16.66 5.38
N ASN A 360 -46.32 17.98 5.22
CA ASN A 360 -47.51 18.87 5.33
C ASN A 360 -47.15 20.25 4.79
N ASN A 361 -47.30 20.42 3.49
CA ASN A 361 -47.84 21.69 2.99
C ASN A 361 -48.56 21.46 1.64
N LYS A 362 -49.84 21.53 1.75
CA LYS A 362 -50.72 21.87 0.63
C LYS A 362 -50.53 23.33 0.27
#